data_8a58b269045486b74027766facce3628
#
_entry.id   8a58b269045486b74027766facce3628
#
_cell.length_a   1.000
_cell.length_b   1.000
_cell.length_c   1.000
_cell.angle_alpha   90.00
_cell.angle_beta   90.00
_cell.angle_gamma   90.00
#
_symmetry.space_group_name_H-M   'P 1'
#
loop_
_entity.id
_entity.type
_entity.pdbx_description
1 polymer ?
#
loop_
_entity_poly.entity_id
_entity_poly.type
_entity_poly.pdbx_seq_one_letter_code
_entity_poly.pdbx_strand_id
1 'polypeptide(L)'
;RIACTDIRDRALIEMLACTGCRVSELSNISLNDVDFLRKKVRIVGKGDKERTVFISDTAMIYLNRYLETRQDNNIALFVSKRFPYDRLRKDGIERVVRDLGRMCNVYAHPHKFRRTLCTNLIMRGMPLQNVAILMGHADINMTANVYYDASDRAIEYEYIRYAA
;
A
#
# COMPACT_ATOMS: atom_id res chain seq x y z
N ARG A 1 13.18 -2.73 3.16
CA ARG A 1 12.50 -3.19 4.39
C ARG A 1 13.46 -3.35 5.57
N ILE A 2 14.61 -3.99 5.40
CA ILE A 2 15.59 -4.26 6.48
C ILE A 2 16.18 -2.98 7.08
N ALA A 3 16.37 -1.94 6.26
CA ALA A 3 16.94 -0.65 6.70
C ALA A 3 15.97 0.21 7.54
N CYS A 4 14.69 -0.14 7.63
CA CYS A 4 13.72 0.63 8.39
C CYS A 4 13.67 0.15 9.84
N THR A 5 14.36 0.86 10.74
CA THR A 5 14.40 0.55 12.18
C THR A 5 13.25 1.18 12.97
N ASP A 6 12.66 2.25 12.47
CA ASP A 6 11.53 2.91 13.11
C ASP A 6 10.23 2.13 12.87
N ILE A 7 9.52 1.80 13.97
CA ILE A 7 8.34 0.92 13.92
C ILE A 7 7.16 1.54 13.18
N ARG A 8 6.92 2.86 13.35
CA ARG A 8 5.87 3.58 12.60
C ARG A 8 6.16 3.56 11.10
N ASP A 9 7.39 3.92 10.73
CA ASP A 9 7.78 4.03 9.34
C ASP A 9 7.80 2.64 8.69
N ARG A 10 8.15 1.58 9.45
CA ARG A 10 8.02 0.20 9.00
C ARG A 10 6.57 -0.21 8.75
N ALA A 11 5.66 0.06 9.69
CA ALA A 11 4.24 -0.21 9.52
C ALA A 11 3.67 0.51 8.30
N LEU A 12 4.06 1.77 8.08
CA LEU A 12 3.65 2.58 6.94
C LEU A 12 4.10 1.96 5.60
N ILE A 13 5.35 1.51 5.49
CA ILE A 13 5.88 0.85 4.29
C ILE A 13 5.16 -0.47 4.01
N GLU A 14 4.93 -1.29 5.04
CA GLU A 14 4.21 -2.55 4.87
C GLU A 14 2.75 -2.32 4.45
N MET A 15 2.09 -1.29 4.98
CA MET A 15 0.74 -0.90 4.56
C MET A 15 0.71 -0.44 3.10
N LEU A 16 1.64 0.40 2.65
CA LEU A 16 1.76 0.79 1.23
C LEU A 16 1.99 -0.43 0.33
N ALA A 17 2.85 -1.35 0.77
CA ALA A 17 3.25 -2.51 -0.03
C ALA A 17 2.13 -3.55 -0.18
N CYS A 18 1.32 -3.78 0.87
CA CYS A 18 0.28 -4.81 0.84
C CYS A 18 -1.07 -4.30 0.32
N THR A 19 -1.42 -3.03 0.56
CA THR A 19 -2.72 -2.48 0.15
C THR A 19 -2.69 -1.82 -1.22
N GLY A 20 -1.53 -1.34 -1.65
CA GLY A 20 -1.38 -0.56 -2.87
C GLY A 20 -2.21 0.74 -2.89
N CYS A 21 -2.67 1.22 -1.73
CA CYS A 21 -3.44 2.45 -1.64
C CYS A 21 -2.63 3.67 -2.12
N ARG A 22 -3.34 4.69 -2.57
CA ARG A 22 -2.69 5.97 -2.87
C ARG A 22 -2.22 6.62 -1.58
N VAL A 23 -1.17 7.44 -1.67
CA VAL A 23 -0.62 8.13 -0.49
C VAL A 23 -1.67 9.01 0.21
N SER A 24 -2.54 9.68 -0.54
CA SER A 24 -3.65 10.45 0.01
C SER A 24 -4.70 9.58 0.70
N GLU A 25 -4.96 8.40 0.16
CA GLU A 25 -5.86 7.42 0.78
C GLU A 25 -5.27 6.93 2.10
N LEU A 26 -3.99 6.53 2.12
CA LEU A 26 -3.31 6.10 3.36
C LEU A 26 -3.31 7.18 4.43
N SER A 27 -3.06 8.43 4.04
CA SER A 27 -3.09 9.59 4.94
C SER A 27 -4.47 9.76 5.60
N ASN A 28 -5.55 9.44 4.91
CA ASN A 28 -6.91 9.65 5.39
C ASN A 28 -7.47 8.50 6.23
N ILE A 29 -6.82 7.33 6.24
CA ILE A 29 -7.28 6.19 7.04
C ILE A 29 -7.30 6.55 8.53
N SER A 30 -8.39 6.20 9.18
CA SER A 30 -8.57 6.28 10.63
C SER A 30 -8.60 4.87 11.24
N LEU A 31 -8.41 4.75 12.55
CA LEU A 31 -8.46 3.48 13.26
C LEU A 31 -9.79 2.74 13.04
N ASN A 32 -10.90 3.49 12.97
CA ASN A 32 -12.24 2.93 12.71
C ASN A 32 -12.44 2.37 11.29
N ASP A 33 -11.55 2.68 10.36
CA ASP A 33 -11.59 2.15 9.00
C ASP A 33 -10.92 0.77 8.91
N VAL A 34 -10.25 0.31 9.98
CA VAL A 34 -9.50 -0.93 10.02
C VAL A 34 -10.26 -2.02 10.78
N ASP A 35 -10.58 -3.11 10.11
CA ASP A 35 -11.01 -4.36 10.73
C ASP A 35 -9.77 -5.21 11.04
N PHE A 36 -9.28 -5.11 12.27
CA PHE A 36 -8.08 -5.81 12.73
C PHE A 36 -8.26 -7.34 12.76
N LEU A 37 -9.48 -7.80 13.02
CA LEU A 37 -9.77 -9.23 13.08
C LEU A 37 -9.77 -9.86 11.69
N ARG A 38 -10.43 -9.20 10.72
CA ARG A 38 -10.52 -9.68 9.34
C ARG A 38 -9.37 -9.18 8.45
N LYS A 39 -8.45 -8.38 8.98
CA LYS A 39 -7.31 -7.78 8.28
C LYS A 39 -7.74 -7.02 7.02
N LYS A 40 -8.76 -6.20 7.15
CA LYS A 40 -9.33 -5.38 6.07
C LYS A 40 -9.27 -3.92 6.43
N VAL A 41 -9.18 -3.08 5.43
CA VAL A 41 -9.30 -1.63 5.61
C VAL A 41 -10.21 -1.05 4.54
N ARG A 42 -11.13 -0.20 4.97
CA ARG A 42 -12.00 0.58 4.11
C ARG A 42 -11.23 1.81 3.61
N ILE A 43 -11.22 2.01 2.33
CA ILE A 43 -10.58 3.15 1.67
C ILE A 43 -11.63 3.94 0.92
N VAL A 44 -11.65 5.25 1.15
CA VAL A 44 -12.48 6.20 0.39
C VAL A 44 -11.59 6.84 -0.69
N GLY A 45 -11.94 6.64 -1.94
CA GLY A 45 -11.23 7.15 -3.10
C GLY A 45 -11.84 8.45 -3.64
N LYS A 46 -11.41 8.85 -4.83
CA LYS A 46 -11.94 10.04 -5.52
C LYS A 46 -13.44 9.85 -5.83
N GLY A 47 -14.24 10.87 -5.48
CA GLY A 47 -15.69 10.85 -5.68
C GLY A 47 -16.43 9.94 -4.69
N ASP A 48 -15.93 9.84 -3.47
CA ASP A 48 -16.49 9.06 -2.36
C ASP A 48 -16.73 7.57 -2.66
N LYS A 49 -16.03 7.06 -3.67
CA LYS A 49 -16.08 5.63 -3.98
C LYS A 49 -15.31 4.84 -2.94
N GLU A 50 -16.04 4.02 -2.20
CA GLU A 50 -15.46 3.14 -1.20
C GLU A 50 -14.97 1.84 -1.83
N ARG A 51 -13.86 1.32 -1.30
CA ARG A 51 -13.43 -0.05 -1.55
C ARG A 51 -12.76 -0.64 -0.33
N THR A 52 -12.78 -1.95 -0.24
CA THR A 52 -12.04 -2.70 0.78
C THR A 52 -10.73 -3.21 0.18
N VAL A 53 -9.65 -3.04 0.92
CA VAL A 53 -8.36 -3.67 0.62
C VAL A 53 -7.92 -4.55 1.80
N PHE A 54 -6.94 -5.43 1.57
CA PHE A 54 -6.54 -6.44 2.53
C PHE A 54 -5.16 -6.12 3.10
N ILE A 55 -4.99 -6.40 4.39
CA ILE A 55 -3.74 -6.19 5.12
C ILE A 55 -3.04 -7.56 5.25
N SER A 56 -1.79 -7.66 4.83
CA SER A 56 -1.00 -8.88 4.99
C SER A 56 -0.65 -9.13 6.47
N ASP A 57 -0.33 -10.37 6.81
CA ASP A 57 0.07 -10.72 8.18
C ASP A 57 1.27 -9.91 8.65
N THR A 58 2.26 -9.73 7.77
CA THR A 58 3.44 -8.92 8.06
C THR A 58 3.06 -7.46 8.35
N ALA A 59 2.20 -6.86 7.52
CA ALA A 59 1.76 -5.48 7.74
C ALA A 59 0.95 -5.35 9.04
N MET A 60 0.11 -6.33 9.37
CA MET A 60 -0.66 -6.36 10.60
C MET A 60 0.22 -6.44 11.85
N ILE A 61 1.26 -7.28 11.83
CA ILE A 61 2.23 -7.38 12.94
C ILE A 61 2.90 -6.02 13.19
N TYR A 62 3.40 -5.37 12.15
CA TYR A 62 4.06 -4.07 12.31
C TYR A 62 3.08 -2.95 12.67
N LEU A 63 1.87 -3.01 12.16
CA LEU A 63 0.82 -2.06 12.51
C LEU A 63 0.46 -2.15 14.00
N ASN A 64 0.22 -3.36 14.52
CA ASN A 64 -0.08 -3.57 15.93
C ASN A 64 1.07 -3.08 16.81
N ARG A 65 2.31 -3.47 16.50
CA ARG A 65 3.50 -2.99 17.23
C ARG A 65 3.61 -1.46 17.24
N TYR A 66 3.31 -0.82 16.11
CA TYR A 66 3.29 0.64 16.05
C TYR A 66 2.20 1.22 16.94
N LEU A 67 0.99 0.68 16.89
CA LEU A 67 -0.13 1.16 17.70
C LEU A 67 0.13 1.01 19.21
N GLU A 68 0.82 -0.05 19.62
CA GLU A 68 1.26 -0.25 21.01
C GLU A 68 2.25 0.84 21.50
N THR A 69 3.00 1.44 20.59
CA THR A 69 3.94 2.54 20.94
C THR A 69 3.30 3.91 21.00
N ARG A 70 2.04 4.06 20.56
CA ARG A 70 1.35 5.35 20.54
C ARG A 70 0.97 5.82 21.95
N GLN A 71 1.17 7.10 22.17
CA GLN A 71 0.83 7.78 23.46
C GLN A 71 -0.14 8.94 23.22
N ASP A 72 -0.90 8.89 22.14
CA ASP A 72 -1.87 9.91 21.73
C ASP A 72 -3.27 9.31 21.59
N ASN A 73 -4.29 10.18 21.52
CA ASN A 73 -5.69 9.79 21.33
C ASN A 73 -6.20 10.15 19.92
N ASN A 74 -5.31 10.42 18.96
CA ASN A 74 -5.71 10.78 17.61
C ASN A 74 -6.31 9.57 16.89
N ILE A 75 -7.45 9.76 16.24
CA ILE A 75 -8.14 8.69 15.49
C ILE A 75 -7.42 8.28 14.20
N ALA A 76 -6.45 9.10 13.73
CA ALA A 76 -5.70 8.77 12.51
C ALA A 76 -4.91 7.47 12.65
N LEU A 77 -4.87 6.65 11.60
CA LEU A 77 -4.07 5.42 11.61
C LEU A 77 -2.58 5.72 11.80
N PHE A 78 -2.07 6.73 11.10
CA PHE A 78 -0.69 7.20 11.24
C PHE A 78 -0.63 8.65 11.71
N VAL A 79 0.21 8.92 12.69
CA VAL A 79 0.42 10.27 13.26
C VAL A 79 1.86 10.73 13.10
N SER A 80 2.07 12.04 13.25
CA SER A 80 3.41 12.63 13.30
C SER A 80 4.18 12.14 14.53
N LYS A 81 5.52 12.21 14.50
CA LYS A 81 6.37 11.86 15.63
C LYS A 81 6.47 12.97 16.68
N ARG A 82 5.98 14.15 16.37
CA ARG A 82 6.08 15.34 17.22
C ARG A 82 4.72 15.70 17.77
N PHE A 83 4.70 16.15 19.01
CA PHE A 83 3.51 16.77 19.58
C PHE A 83 3.00 17.91 18.65
N PRO A 84 1.69 18.04 18.44
CA PRO A 84 0.58 17.35 19.11
C PRO A 84 0.16 15.98 18.50
N TYR A 85 1.04 15.29 17.75
CA TYR A 85 0.80 13.99 17.12
C TYR A 85 -0.36 14.04 16.12
N ASP A 86 -0.34 15.08 15.29
CA ASP A 86 -1.34 15.25 14.22
C ASP A 86 -1.30 14.09 13.21
N ARG A 87 -2.43 13.91 12.51
CA ARG A 87 -2.53 12.99 11.38
C ARG A 87 -1.34 13.19 10.43
N LEU A 88 -0.67 12.09 10.09
CA LEU A 88 0.44 12.12 9.14
C LEU A 88 -0.10 12.39 7.73
N ARG A 89 0.19 13.57 7.21
CA ARG A 89 -0.28 14.02 5.90
C ARG A 89 0.54 13.41 4.76
N LYS A 90 0.00 13.53 3.56
CA LYS A 90 0.58 13.01 2.31
C LYS A 90 2.08 13.32 2.17
N ASP A 91 2.46 14.56 2.33
CA ASP A 91 3.85 15.04 2.23
C ASP A 91 4.78 14.42 3.29
N GLY A 92 4.25 14.18 4.50
CA GLY A 92 4.96 13.43 5.54
C GLY A 92 5.21 11.98 5.16
N ILE A 93 4.22 11.30 4.57
CA ILE A 93 4.35 9.93 4.07
C ILE A 93 5.37 9.88 2.92
N GLU A 94 5.27 10.80 1.96
CA GLU A 94 6.21 10.88 0.83
C GLU A 94 7.64 11.12 1.29
N ARG A 95 7.82 11.94 2.35
CA ARG A 95 9.13 12.17 2.96
C ARG A 95 9.69 10.88 3.56
N VAL A 96 8.91 10.15 4.37
CA VAL A 96 9.33 8.86 4.94
C VAL A 96 9.80 7.90 3.85
N VAL A 97 9.00 7.73 2.78
CA VAL A 97 9.35 6.84 1.67
C VAL A 97 10.65 7.27 0.98
N ARG A 98 10.81 8.56 0.73
CA ARG A 98 12.01 9.11 0.09
C ARG A 98 13.26 8.95 0.95
N ASP A 99 13.15 9.22 2.25
CA ASP A 99 14.29 9.15 3.17
C ASP A 99 14.74 7.70 3.36
N LEU A 100 13.81 6.75 3.48
CA LEU A 100 14.13 5.32 3.48
C LEU A 100 14.74 4.87 2.14
N GLY A 101 14.25 5.40 1.03
CA GLY A 101 14.86 5.14 -0.28
C GLY A 101 16.32 5.59 -0.35
N ARG A 102 16.62 6.79 0.16
CA ARG A 102 18.00 7.32 0.23
C ARG A 102 18.91 6.43 1.08
N MET A 103 18.43 5.99 2.25
CA MET A 103 19.18 5.08 3.12
C MET A 103 19.54 3.75 2.44
N CYS A 104 18.71 3.31 1.50
CA CYS A 104 18.91 2.07 0.73
C CYS A 104 19.57 2.30 -0.63
N ASN A 105 19.96 3.53 -0.96
CA ASN A 105 20.45 3.93 -2.28
C ASN A 105 19.48 3.56 -3.42
N VAL A 106 18.17 3.73 -3.18
CA VAL A 106 17.09 3.41 -4.13
C VAL A 106 16.19 4.62 -4.29
N TYR A 107 15.87 4.96 -5.53
CA TYR A 107 14.82 5.95 -5.78
C TYR A 107 13.45 5.35 -5.45
N ALA A 108 12.90 5.74 -4.29
CA ALA A 108 11.61 5.25 -3.81
C ALA A 108 10.56 6.37 -3.79
N HIS A 109 9.34 6.04 -4.20
CA HIS A 109 8.16 6.88 -4.06
C HIS A 109 6.90 6.00 -3.93
N PRO A 110 5.79 6.50 -3.32
CA PRO A 110 4.63 5.67 -3.02
C PRO A 110 4.00 4.95 -4.21
N HIS A 111 3.98 5.57 -5.39
CA HIS A 111 3.42 4.94 -6.59
C HIS A 111 4.17 3.67 -7.02
N LYS A 112 5.46 3.54 -6.70
CA LYS A 112 6.21 2.30 -6.98
C LYS A 112 5.66 1.12 -6.20
N PHE A 113 5.28 1.30 -4.92
CA PHE A 113 4.66 0.23 -4.12
C PHE A 113 3.38 -0.26 -4.76
N ARG A 114 2.52 0.67 -5.17
CA ARG A 114 1.25 0.36 -5.82
C ARG A 114 1.46 -0.36 -7.16
N ARG A 115 2.38 0.14 -8.01
CA ARG A 115 2.72 -0.50 -9.28
C ARG A 115 3.28 -1.90 -9.06
N THR A 116 4.20 -2.07 -8.12
CA THR A 116 4.78 -3.37 -7.77
C THR A 116 3.72 -4.36 -7.29
N LEU A 117 2.80 -3.94 -6.42
CA LEU A 117 1.70 -4.80 -5.98
C LEU A 117 0.81 -5.20 -7.16
N CYS A 118 0.41 -4.24 -8.00
CA CYS A 118 -0.41 -4.49 -9.19
C CYS A 118 0.24 -5.54 -10.10
N THR A 119 1.51 -5.34 -10.47
CA THR A 119 2.29 -6.28 -11.28
C THR A 119 2.37 -7.66 -10.63
N ASN A 120 2.69 -7.73 -9.33
CA ASN A 120 2.81 -8.99 -8.62
C ASN A 120 1.50 -9.78 -8.55
N LEU A 121 0.36 -9.10 -8.39
CA LEU A 121 -0.96 -9.75 -8.37
C LEU A 121 -1.29 -10.34 -9.75
N ILE A 122 -1.04 -9.58 -10.82
CA ILE A 122 -1.25 -10.04 -12.19
C ILE A 122 -0.36 -11.25 -12.50
N MET A 123 0.94 -11.16 -12.20
CA MET A 123 1.91 -12.24 -12.42
C MET A 123 1.58 -13.52 -11.63
N ARG A 124 0.84 -13.40 -10.53
CA ARG A 124 0.33 -14.54 -9.76
C ARG A 124 -1.02 -15.06 -10.27
N GLY A 125 -1.52 -14.53 -11.38
CA GLY A 125 -2.74 -14.98 -12.04
C GLY A 125 -4.03 -14.39 -11.51
N MET A 126 -3.98 -13.29 -10.74
CA MET A 126 -5.21 -12.59 -10.36
C MET A 126 -5.83 -11.94 -11.61
N PRO A 127 -7.13 -12.16 -11.89
CA PRO A 127 -7.82 -11.54 -13.02
C PRO A 127 -7.69 -10.00 -13.02
N LEU A 128 -7.44 -9.40 -14.18
CA LEU A 128 -7.24 -7.94 -14.33
C LEU A 128 -8.37 -7.13 -13.73
N GLN A 129 -9.62 -7.59 -13.87
CA GLN A 129 -10.81 -6.95 -13.29
C GLN A 129 -10.71 -6.87 -11.75
N ASN A 130 -10.28 -7.96 -11.11
CA ASN A 130 -10.14 -8.01 -9.66
C ASN A 130 -9.00 -7.11 -9.18
N VAL A 131 -7.90 -7.04 -9.93
CA VAL A 131 -6.79 -6.12 -9.64
C VAL A 131 -7.26 -4.68 -9.81
N ALA A 132 -8.01 -4.35 -10.87
CA ALA A 132 -8.56 -3.02 -11.09
C ALA A 132 -9.47 -2.57 -9.95
N ILE A 133 -10.36 -3.45 -9.48
CA ILE A 133 -11.25 -3.19 -8.33
C ILE A 133 -10.43 -2.94 -7.07
N LEU A 134 -9.48 -3.82 -6.75
CA LEU A 134 -8.62 -3.71 -5.58
C LEU A 134 -7.80 -2.41 -5.59
N MET A 135 -7.27 -2.05 -6.75
CA MET A 135 -6.53 -0.81 -6.94
C MET A 135 -7.44 0.43 -6.96
N GLY A 136 -8.74 0.29 -7.21
CA GLY A 136 -9.65 1.42 -7.41
C GLY A 136 -9.28 2.22 -8.67
N HIS A 137 -9.01 1.50 -9.77
CA HIS A 137 -8.86 2.09 -11.09
C HIS A 137 -10.26 2.34 -11.67
N ALA A 138 -10.49 3.57 -12.15
CA ALA A 138 -11.76 3.92 -12.79
C ALA A 138 -11.90 3.25 -14.17
N ASP A 139 -10.78 2.97 -14.82
CA ASP A 139 -10.68 2.31 -16.11
C ASP A 139 -9.74 1.09 -15.98
N ILE A 140 -10.20 -0.05 -16.49
CA ILE A 140 -9.44 -1.30 -16.51
C ILE A 140 -8.16 -1.17 -17.37
N ASN A 141 -8.16 -0.30 -18.37
CA ASN A 141 -6.99 -0.02 -19.20
C ASN A 141 -5.80 0.48 -18.37
N MET A 142 -6.04 1.18 -17.25
CA MET A 142 -4.97 1.56 -16.33
C MET A 142 -4.26 0.34 -15.73
N THR A 143 -4.99 -0.74 -15.49
CA THR A 143 -4.42 -2.00 -15.00
C THR A 143 -3.75 -2.77 -16.13
N ALA A 144 -4.37 -2.80 -17.30
CA ALA A 144 -3.82 -3.44 -18.50
C ALA A 144 -2.48 -2.80 -18.93
N ASN A 145 -2.36 -1.47 -18.89
CA ASN A 145 -1.10 -0.78 -19.19
C ASN A 145 0.04 -1.17 -18.23
N VAL A 146 -0.25 -1.38 -16.94
CA VAL A 146 0.75 -1.88 -16.00
C VAL A 146 1.19 -3.30 -16.37
N TYR A 147 0.27 -4.10 -16.88
CA TYR A 147 0.56 -5.45 -17.39
C TYR A 147 1.43 -5.39 -18.65
N TYR A 148 1.06 -4.57 -19.65
CA TYR A 148 1.83 -4.42 -20.89
C TYR A 148 3.24 -3.88 -20.67
N ASP A 149 3.43 -2.96 -19.74
CA ASP A 149 4.76 -2.46 -19.35
C ASP A 149 5.65 -3.52 -18.68
N ALA A 150 5.03 -4.61 -18.16
CA ALA A 150 5.73 -5.76 -17.58
C ALA A 150 5.79 -6.96 -18.57
N SER A 151 5.33 -6.76 -19.81
CA SER A 151 4.74 -7.79 -20.66
C SER A 151 5.67 -8.86 -21.23
N ASP A 152 6.96 -8.59 -21.46
CA ASP A 152 7.80 -9.66 -22.06
C ASP A 152 7.92 -10.88 -21.14
N ARG A 153 8.11 -10.65 -19.84
CA ARG A 153 8.12 -11.72 -18.83
C ARG A 153 6.73 -12.30 -18.55
N ALA A 154 5.69 -11.48 -18.66
CA ALA A 154 4.33 -11.90 -18.38
C ALA A 154 3.78 -12.76 -19.52
N ILE A 155 4.06 -12.42 -20.77
CA ILE A 155 3.69 -13.21 -21.95
C ILE A 155 4.42 -14.56 -21.92
N GLU A 156 5.72 -14.59 -21.59
CA GLU A 156 6.49 -15.81 -21.43
C GLU A 156 5.90 -16.73 -20.35
N TYR A 157 5.55 -16.15 -19.18
CA TYR A 157 4.93 -16.88 -18.08
C TYR A 157 3.57 -17.46 -18.45
N GLU A 158 2.71 -16.69 -19.11
CA GLU A 158 1.41 -17.17 -19.58
C GLU A 158 1.55 -18.21 -20.68
N TYR A 159 2.45 -18.01 -21.63
CA TYR A 159 2.73 -19.00 -22.67
C TYR A 159 3.12 -20.35 -22.05
N ILE A 160 4.07 -20.35 -21.11
CA ILE A 160 4.47 -21.57 -20.40
C ILE A 160 3.29 -22.22 -19.65
N ARG A 161 2.41 -21.41 -19.06
CA ARG A 161 1.26 -21.91 -18.29
C ARG A 161 0.14 -22.50 -19.14
N TYR A 162 -0.08 -21.98 -20.34
CA TYR A 162 -1.20 -22.36 -21.20
C TYR A 162 -0.81 -23.21 -22.41
N ALA A 163 0.47 -23.23 -22.77
CA ALA A 163 0.97 -24.01 -23.89
C ALA A 163 1.67 -25.34 -23.48
N ALA A 164 1.86 -25.55 -22.18
CA ALA A 164 2.38 -26.79 -21.60
C ALA A 164 1.26 -27.64 -21.02
#